data_3a490e924562a46bdb9a4963e5d201ce
#
_entry.id   3a490e924562a46bdb9a4963e5d201ce
#
_cell.length_a   1.000
_cell.length_b   1.000
_cell.length_c   1.000
_cell.angle_alpha   90.00
_cell.angle_beta   90.00
_cell.angle_gamma   90.00
#
_symmetry.space_group_name_H-M   'P 1'
#
loop_
_entity.id
_entity.type
_entity.pdbx_description
1 polymer ?
#
loop_
_entity_poly.entity_id
_entity_poly.type
_entity_poly.pdbx_seq_one_letter_code
_entity_poly.pdbx_strand_id
1 'polypeptide(L)'
;MLVIPEAFDQNNAEQMSALQCLEQTSMSLFLTGSAGTGKSYFLQHYCEVTHKKFVKLAPTGLAALNIHGQTIHSFFRLPLAPLTDPNHTSAITRRYRKDKRELIRQLDLIIIDEISMVRCDLLDAMDRILRSVRHSRVPFGGVQLLMVGDPFQLPPVTTASDQEEMQRAYPESDGFYFFEAHAYAALAPISIVLRRMYRQSDQHFVSALEEIRLGRVSDDTVALLNSRVSPQWQEELLQSDQHAVLLFSHRANVEAYNQSRCAQLDTKEVTFRGKLKGKIPASALPVPEEFSLKVGTQVMLVSNHPDGAWVNGTTGVITKLVGGTIGDITEPYAKVKTPDGETIIVTPHTWSQVDYDYDEEKGEIVERQTGSYTQLPLIVAYSITVHKAQGQTCDQIVVDPSRFFAPGQGYVALSRCRTLEGLTLTQPLKPYNLRTAPSVLQFYRKILSEVRG
;
A
#
# COMPACT_ATOMS: atom_id res chain seq x y z
N MET A 1 25.60 19.39 12.00
CA MET A 1 26.02 18.25 11.16
C MET A 1 24.91 17.22 11.32
N LEU A 2 24.26 16.80 10.23
CA LEU A 2 23.17 15.81 10.32
C LEU A 2 23.78 14.49 10.81
N VAL A 3 23.31 13.97 11.93
CA VAL A 3 23.71 12.64 12.40
C VAL A 3 22.91 11.65 11.56
N ILE A 4 23.58 10.90 10.66
CA ILE A 4 22.93 9.89 9.83
C ILE A 4 22.84 8.61 10.67
N PRO A 5 21.61 8.14 10.98
CA PRO A 5 21.43 6.91 11.75
C PRO A 5 21.98 5.69 10.99
N GLU A 6 22.47 4.69 11.72
CA GLU A 6 23.00 3.44 11.15
C GLU A 6 21.97 2.66 10.29
N ALA A 7 20.67 2.90 10.52
CA ALA A 7 19.58 2.31 9.77
C ALA A 7 19.53 2.72 8.29
N PHE A 8 20.11 3.87 7.92
CA PHE A 8 20.15 4.31 6.52
C PHE A 8 21.39 3.75 5.82
N ASP A 9 21.20 3.25 4.59
CA ASP A 9 22.31 2.86 3.74
C ASP A 9 23.08 4.11 3.29
N GLN A 10 24.15 4.42 3.98
CA GLN A 10 25.00 5.58 3.70
C GLN A 10 25.60 5.57 2.29
N ASN A 11 25.64 4.40 1.65
CA ASN A 11 26.09 4.25 0.26
C ASN A 11 24.95 4.44 -0.76
N ASN A 12 23.72 4.69 -0.31
CA ASN A 12 22.59 4.98 -1.17
C ASN A 12 22.41 6.51 -1.27
N ALA A 13 22.97 7.09 -2.34
CA ALA A 13 22.97 8.54 -2.55
C ALA A 13 21.54 9.13 -2.61
N GLU A 14 20.57 8.39 -3.18
CA GLU A 14 19.19 8.82 -3.28
C GLU A 14 18.51 8.89 -1.90
N GLN A 15 18.74 7.90 -1.02
CA GLN A 15 18.22 7.94 0.36
C GLN A 15 18.85 9.10 1.14
N MET A 16 20.15 9.32 0.99
CA MET A 16 20.85 10.44 1.64
C MET A 16 20.33 11.80 1.17
N SER A 17 20.11 11.96 -0.13
CA SER A 17 19.54 13.18 -0.70
C SER A 17 18.11 13.43 -0.20
N ALA A 18 17.30 12.36 -0.07
CA ALA A 18 15.95 12.46 0.47
C ALA A 18 15.96 12.91 1.94
N LEU A 19 16.82 12.32 2.76
CA LEU A 19 17.00 12.70 4.17
C LEU A 19 17.44 14.17 4.31
N GLN A 20 18.42 14.59 3.52
CA GLN A 20 18.91 15.97 3.52
C GLN A 20 17.84 16.97 3.10
N CYS A 21 17.11 16.66 2.01
CA CYS A 21 16.01 17.50 1.56
C CYS A 21 14.96 17.69 2.65
N LEU A 22 14.54 16.60 3.29
CA LEU A 22 13.51 16.64 4.31
C LEU A 22 13.95 17.37 5.58
N GLU A 23 15.17 17.17 6.05
CA GLU A 23 15.63 17.74 7.33
C GLU A 23 16.22 19.16 7.19
N GLN A 24 16.88 19.47 6.07
CA GLN A 24 17.60 20.74 5.92
C GLN A 24 16.81 21.79 5.14
N THR A 25 15.66 21.43 4.57
CA THR A 25 14.84 22.36 3.78
C THR A 25 13.36 22.28 4.17
N SER A 26 12.57 23.24 3.69
CA SER A 26 11.12 23.20 3.72
C SER A 26 10.50 22.71 2.40
N MET A 27 11.31 22.25 1.45
CA MET A 27 10.85 21.81 0.15
C MET A 27 10.14 20.46 0.28
N SER A 28 8.98 20.34 -0.32
CA SER A 28 8.24 19.08 -0.38
C SER A 28 8.94 18.07 -1.28
N LEU A 29 8.82 16.79 -0.95
CA LEU A 29 9.51 15.70 -1.63
C LEU A 29 8.51 14.68 -2.16
N PHE A 30 8.66 14.29 -3.43
CA PHE A 30 8.08 13.09 -4.01
C PHE A 30 9.16 11.99 -4.09
N LEU A 31 9.06 10.98 -3.23
CA LEU A 31 9.96 9.85 -3.19
C LEU A 31 9.35 8.67 -3.94
N THR A 32 9.94 8.32 -5.08
CA THR A 32 9.45 7.24 -5.94
C THR A 32 10.52 6.22 -6.25
N GLY A 33 10.13 5.16 -6.93
CA GLY A 33 11.00 4.06 -7.35
C GLY A 33 10.17 2.81 -7.60
N SER A 34 10.71 1.84 -8.32
CA SER A 34 10.05 0.56 -8.60
C SER A 34 9.71 -0.22 -7.32
N ALA A 35 8.91 -1.28 -7.46
CA ALA A 35 8.62 -2.16 -6.33
C ALA A 35 9.91 -2.78 -5.79
N GLY A 36 10.13 -2.74 -4.47
CA GLY A 36 11.32 -3.33 -3.85
C GLY A 36 12.55 -2.42 -3.73
N THR A 37 12.45 -1.12 -4.04
CA THR A 37 13.55 -0.16 -3.92
C THR A 37 13.72 0.45 -2.51
N GLY A 38 12.99 -0.04 -1.50
CA GLY A 38 13.19 0.39 -0.11
C GLY A 38 12.42 1.64 0.31
N LYS A 39 11.36 2.06 -0.42
CA LYS A 39 10.53 3.23 -0.07
C LYS A 39 9.95 3.14 1.35
N SER A 40 9.28 2.04 1.67
CA SER A 40 8.67 1.83 3.00
C SER A 40 9.71 1.70 4.11
N TYR A 41 10.87 1.12 3.80
CA TYR A 41 12.00 1.06 4.72
C TYR A 41 12.51 2.48 5.05
N PHE A 42 12.74 3.30 4.02
CA PHE A 42 13.12 4.70 4.20
C PHE A 42 12.12 5.45 5.06
N LEU A 43 10.82 5.30 4.76
CA LEU A 43 9.75 5.96 5.49
C LEU A 43 9.74 5.60 6.97
N GLN A 44 9.83 4.30 7.29
CA GLN A 44 9.87 3.83 8.67
C GLN A 44 11.01 4.46 9.46
N HIS A 45 12.23 4.37 8.94
CA HIS A 45 13.41 4.91 9.64
C HIS A 45 13.44 6.44 9.66
N TYR A 46 12.89 7.11 8.63
CA TYR A 46 12.76 8.56 8.67
C TYR A 46 11.86 9.03 9.81
N CYS A 47 10.74 8.36 10.04
CA CYS A 47 9.85 8.68 11.16
C CYS A 47 10.48 8.50 12.55
N GLU A 48 11.50 7.64 12.67
CA GLU A 48 12.22 7.39 13.94
C GLU A 48 13.24 8.49 14.25
N VAL A 49 13.72 9.22 13.24
CA VAL A 49 14.85 10.15 13.38
C VAL A 49 14.47 11.63 13.23
N THR A 50 13.35 11.92 12.59
CA THR A 50 12.93 13.30 12.38
C THR A 50 12.44 13.94 13.67
N HIS A 51 12.80 15.22 13.86
CA HIS A 51 12.28 16.05 14.96
C HIS A 51 11.12 16.96 14.51
N LYS A 52 10.67 16.85 13.27
CA LYS A 52 9.54 17.61 12.74
C LYS A 52 8.23 17.15 13.35
N LYS A 53 7.31 18.07 13.56
CA LYS A 53 5.94 17.78 13.97
C LYS A 53 5.18 17.23 12.75
N PHE A 54 4.97 15.92 12.70
CA PHE A 54 4.43 15.27 11.52
C PHE A 54 3.21 14.40 11.81
N VAL A 55 2.48 14.07 10.73
CA VAL A 55 1.43 13.07 10.71
C VAL A 55 1.66 12.12 9.53
N LYS A 56 1.31 10.84 9.72
CA LYS A 56 1.39 9.79 8.69
C LYS A 56 -0.01 9.54 8.13
N LEU A 57 -0.17 9.70 6.84
CA LEU A 57 -1.45 9.55 6.14
C LEU A 57 -1.33 8.54 5.00
N ALA A 58 -2.46 7.88 4.69
CA ALA A 58 -2.56 6.97 3.55
C ALA A 58 -3.95 7.04 2.91
N PRO A 59 -4.11 6.63 1.64
CA PRO A 59 -5.40 6.65 0.96
C PRO A 59 -6.39 5.60 1.48
N THR A 60 -5.91 4.47 1.97
CA THR A 60 -6.75 3.33 2.41
C THR A 60 -6.54 3.00 3.89
N GLY A 61 -7.55 2.37 4.52
CA GLY A 61 -7.47 1.96 5.91
C GLY A 61 -6.34 0.96 6.18
N LEU A 62 -6.14 -0.01 5.28
CA LEU A 62 -5.07 -0.99 5.41
C LEU A 62 -3.67 -0.34 5.31
N ALA A 63 -3.47 0.55 4.33
CA ALA A 63 -2.21 1.28 4.20
C ALA A 63 -1.95 2.18 5.42
N ALA A 64 -3.00 2.84 5.96
CA ALA A 64 -2.89 3.64 7.16
C ALA A 64 -2.49 2.81 8.39
N LEU A 65 -3.07 1.63 8.56
CA LEU A 65 -2.67 0.72 9.65
C LEU A 65 -1.23 0.24 9.51
N ASN A 66 -0.76 -0.05 8.29
CA ASN A 66 0.61 -0.52 8.04
C ASN A 66 1.68 0.52 8.42
N ILE A 67 1.37 1.80 8.26
CA ILE A 67 2.29 2.89 8.64
C ILE A 67 2.05 3.44 10.06
N HIS A 68 1.14 2.82 10.83
CA HIS A 68 0.67 3.35 12.11
C HIS A 68 0.23 4.81 11.98
N GLY A 69 -0.69 5.08 11.03
CA GLY A 69 -1.16 6.42 10.69
C GLY A 69 -2.68 6.48 10.52
N GLN A 70 -3.16 7.52 9.86
CA GLN A 70 -4.57 7.73 9.54
C GLN A 70 -4.84 7.71 8.04
N THR A 71 -6.11 7.47 7.65
CA THR A 71 -6.50 7.78 6.28
C THR A 71 -6.61 9.28 6.09
N ILE A 72 -6.29 9.76 4.88
CA ILE A 72 -6.44 11.17 4.50
C ILE A 72 -7.88 11.65 4.79
N HIS A 73 -8.87 10.84 4.42
CA HIS A 73 -10.29 11.15 4.67
C HIS A 73 -10.61 11.32 6.16
N SER A 74 -10.08 10.43 7.02
CA SER A 74 -10.29 10.54 8.47
C SER A 74 -9.62 11.78 9.04
N PHE A 75 -8.34 12.00 8.71
CA PHE A 75 -7.58 13.13 9.23
C PHE A 75 -8.22 14.47 8.89
N PHE A 76 -8.61 14.67 7.62
CA PHE A 76 -9.23 15.92 7.15
C PHE A 76 -10.76 15.92 7.27
N ARG A 77 -11.38 14.83 7.79
CA ARG A 77 -12.84 14.65 7.90
C ARG A 77 -13.56 14.82 6.56
N LEU A 78 -12.96 14.31 5.50
CA LEU A 78 -13.47 14.39 4.15
C LEU A 78 -14.47 13.25 3.86
N PRO A 79 -15.54 13.50 3.09
CA PRO A 79 -16.39 12.45 2.57
C PRO A 79 -15.64 11.62 1.51
N LEU A 80 -16.18 10.43 1.19
CA LEU A 80 -15.61 9.58 0.13
C LEU A 80 -16.04 10.02 -1.29
N ALA A 81 -16.97 10.99 -1.40
CA ALA A 81 -17.42 11.57 -2.66
C ALA A 81 -16.32 12.46 -3.31
N PRO A 82 -16.48 12.84 -4.59
CA PRO A 82 -15.61 13.82 -5.23
C PRO A 82 -15.55 15.15 -4.47
N LEU A 83 -14.39 15.76 -4.47
CA LEU A 83 -14.09 17.00 -3.74
C LEU A 83 -13.80 18.17 -4.68
N THR A 84 -14.50 18.22 -5.78
CA THR A 84 -14.31 19.19 -6.87
C THR A 84 -14.82 20.59 -6.51
N ASP A 85 -15.89 20.71 -5.70
CA ASP A 85 -16.43 22.00 -5.24
C ASP A 85 -15.63 22.56 -4.04
N PRO A 86 -15.01 23.75 -4.18
CA PRO A 86 -14.32 24.45 -3.08
C PRO A 86 -15.21 24.76 -1.87
N ASN A 87 -16.52 24.91 -2.06
CA ASN A 87 -17.47 25.17 -0.98
C ASN A 87 -17.57 24.01 0.00
N HIS A 88 -17.43 22.77 -0.48
CA HIS A 88 -17.43 21.59 0.38
C HIS A 88 -16.27 21.65 1.39
N THR A 89 -15.06 21.99 0.97
CA THR A 89 -13.91 22.10 1.87
C THR A 89 -14.06 23.27 2.86
N SER A 90 -14.65 24.37 2.43
CA SER A 90 -14.97 25.51 3.29
C SER A 90 -15.98 25.15 4.38
N ALA A 91 -17.02 24.37 4.04
CA ALA A 91 -18.01 23.91 5.01
C ALA A 91 -17.38 22.95 6.06
N ILE A 92 -16.44 22.09 5.62
CA ILE A 92 -15.72 21.17 6.50
C ILE A 92 -14.84 21.94 7.49
N THR A 93 -14.05 22.90 7.01
CA THR A 93 -13.13 23.66 7.86
C THR A 93 -13.87 24.50 8.90
N ARG A 94 -15.08 25.02 8.60
CA ARG A 94 -15.92 25.73 9.58
C ARG A 94 -16.31 24.86 10.77
N ARG A 95 -16.44 23.53 10.57
CA ARG A 95 -16.81 22.55 11.61
C ARG A 95 -15.63 22.06 12.44
N TYR A 96 -14.40 22.43 12.10
CA TYR A 96 -13.22 22.03 12.90
C TYR A 96 -13.26 22.68 14.27
N ARG A 97 -13.05 21.87 15.30
CA ARG A 97 -12.86 22.34 16.68
C ARG A 97 -11.50 23.04 16.82
N LYS A 98 -11.33 23.73 17.94
CA LYS A 98 -10.11 24.49 18.23
C LYS A 98 -8.87 23.59 18.21
N ASP A 99 -8.94 22.44 18.87
CA ASP A 99 -7.89 21.42 18.91
C ASP A 99 -7.42 20.98 17.52
N LYS A 100 -8.37 20.63 16.64
CA LYS A 100 -8.05 20.24 15.26
C LYS A 100 -7.42 21.36 14.45
N ARG A 101 -7.86 22.60 14.66
CA ARG A 101 -7.24 23.76 13.99
C ARG A 101 -5.83 23.98 14.48
N GLU A 102 -5.61 23.84 15.80
CA GLU A 102 -4.28 24.02 16.41
C GLU A 102 -3.33 22.93 15.93
N LEU A 103 -3.74 21.65 15.96
CA LEU A 103 -2.97 20.55 15.37
C LEU A 103 -2.50 20.89 13.96
N ILE A 104 -3.41 21.32 13.07
CA ILE A 104 -3.07 21.65 11.67
C ILE A 104 -2.10 22.84 11.58
N ARG A 105 -2.21 23.81 12.47
CA ARG A 105 -1.31 24.98 12.51
C ARG A 105 0.10 24.62 12.92
N GLN A 106 0.25 23.63 13.79
CA GLN A 106 1.52 23.19 14.34
C GLN A 106 2.26 22.15 13.46
N LEU A 107 1.63 21.66 12.39
CA LEU A 107 2.26 20.72 11.47
C LEU A 107 3.45 21.34 10.75
N ASP A 108 4.59 20.65 10.81
CA ASP A 108 5.76 20.92 9.99
C ASP A 108 5.75 20.07 8.73
N LEU A 109 5.28 18.80 8.85
CA LEU A 109 5.35 17.80 7.79
C LEU A 109 4.08 16.93 7.74
N ILE A 110 3.62 16.63 6.54
CA ILE A 110 2.64 15.59 6.27
C ILE A 110 3.31 14.52 5.42
N ILE A 111 3.28 13.29 5.89
CA ILE A 111 3.77 12.11 5.18
C ILE A 111 2.57 11.41 4.55
N ILE A 112 2.64 11.12 3.25
CA ILE A 112 1.59 10.42 2.52
C ILE A 112 2.22 9.18 1.87
N ASP A 113 1.90 8.01 2.40
CA ASP A 113 2.29 6.74 1.78
C ASP A 113 1.26 6.28 0.75
N GLU A 114 1.67 5.43 -0.19
CA GLU A 114 0.86 4.96 -1.32
C GLU A 114 0.17 6.11 -2.09
N ILE A 115 0.94 7.18 -2.37
CA ILE A 115 0.43 8.38 -3.05
C ILE A 115 -0.18 8.08 -4.43
N SER A 116 0.23 7.00 -5.09
CA SER A 116 -0.31 6.58 -6.39
C SER A 116 -1.82 6.36 -6.38
N MET A 117 -2.38 6.00 -5.23
CA MET A 117 -3.82 5.77 -5.04
C MET A 117 -4.58 7.03 -4.60
N VAL A 118 -3.92 8.16 -4.44
CA VAL A 118 -4.55 9.44 -4.06
C VAL A 118 -5.05 10.15 -5.30
N ARG A 119 -6.36 10.49 -5.31
CA ARG A 119 -6.97 11.25 -6.41
C ARG A 119 -6.51 12.71 -6.38
N CYS A 120 -6.47 13.33 -7.55
CA CYS A 120 -6.09 14.75 -7.69
C CYS A 120 -7.02 15.70 -6.91
N ASP A 121 -8.34 15.47 -6.93
CA ASP A 121 -9.30 16.27 -6.17
C ASP A 121 -9.09 16.19 -4.66
N LEU A 122 -8.67 15.03 -4.15
CA LEU A 122 -8.35 14.83 -2.74
C LEU A 122 -7.11 15.64 -2.34
N LEU A 123 -6.07 15.65 -3.17
CA LEU A 123 -4.86 16.44 -2.93
C LEU A 123 -5.17 17.95 -2.99
N ASP A 124 -5.99 18.39 -3.95
CA ASP A 124 -6.47 19.77 -4.03
C ASP A 124 -7.34 20.17 -2.81
N ALA A 125 -8.15 19.25 -2.29
CA ALA A 125 -8.94 19.49 -1.08
C ALA A 125 -8.04 19.65 0.16
N MET A 126 -6.97 18.84 0.29
CA MET A 126 -5.97 18.98 1.35
C MET A 126 -5.32 20.37 1.31
N ASP A 127 -4.89 20.81 0.12
CA ASP A 127 -4.30 22.15 -0.05
C ASP A 127 -5.27 23.26 0.40
N ARG A 128 -6.52 23.23 -0.09
CA ARG A 128 -7.53 24.23 0.29
C ARG A 128 -7.76 24.28 1.80
N ILE A 129 -7.83 23.13 2.46
CA ILE A 129 -8.03 23.04 3.92
C ILE A 129 -6.85 23.60 4.67
N LEU A 130 -5.62 23.20 4.31
CA LEU A 130 -4.40 23.65 4.98
C LEU A 130 -4.21 25.15 4.83
N ARG A 131 -4.40 25.70 3.64
CA ARG A 131 -4.36 27.16 3.42
C ARG A 131 -5.40 27.89 4.26
N SER A 132 -6.63 27.37 4.28
CA SER A 132 -7.73 27.99 5.06
C SER A 132 -7.45 28.03 6.56
N VAL A 133 -7.02 26.89 7.14
CA VAL A 133 -6.79 26.79 8.60
C VAL A 133 -5.54 27.54 9.05
N ARG A 134 -4.50 27.57 8.23
CA ARG A 134 -3.24 28.27 8.51
C ARG A 134 -3.24 29.73 8.07
N HIS A 135 -4.34 30.20 7.46
CA HIS A 135 -4.46 31.56 6.93
C HIS A 135 -3.29 31.95 6.00
N SER A 136 -2.86 31.00 5.16
CA SER A 136 -1.70 31.15 4.28
C SER A 136 -2.11 30.96 2.81
N ARG A 137 -1.47 31.73 1.91
CA ARG A 137 -1.64 31.56 0.45
C ARG A 137 -0.61 30.64 -0.18
N VAL A 138 0.40 30.24 0.59
CA VAL A 138 1.43 29.29 0.12
C VAL A 138 0.81 27.91 -0.07
N PRO A 139 1.22 27.12 -1.08
CA PRO A 139 0.74 25.76 -1.25
C PRO A 139 0.79 24.94 0.05
N PHE A 140 -0.28 24.19 0.30
CA PHE A 140 -0.50 23.42 1.53
C PHE A 140 -0.34 24.22 2.83
N GLY A 141 -0.58 25.55 2.76
CA GLY A 141 -0.42 26.43 3.93
C GLY A 141 1.01 26.51 4.45
N GLY A 142 2.01 26.14 3.64
CA GLY A 142 3.42 26.08 4.01
C GLY A 142 3.84 24.83 4.78
N VAL A 143 2.98 23.81 4.87
CA VAL A 143 3.36 22.49 5.41
C VAL A 143 4.18 21.74 4.37
N GLN A 144 5.31 21.18 4.78
CA GLN A 144 6.12 20.32 3.92
C GLN A 144 5.38 18.98 3.67
N LEU A 145 5.43 18.45 2.45
CA LEU A 145 4.89 17.14 2.13
C LEU A 145 6.02 16.16 1.81
N LEU A 146 5.94 14.95 2.38
CA LEU A 146 6.65 13.77 1.90
C LEU A 146 5.63 12.83 1.26
N MET A 147 5.63 12.76 -0.05
CA MET A 147 4.76 11.89 -0.84
C MET A 147 5.56 10.66 -1.28
N VAL A 148 5.13 9.47 -0.85
CA VAL A 148 5.83 8.20 -1.12
C VAL A 148 4.96 7.29 -1.96
N GLY A 149 5.50 6.75 -3.05
CA GLY A 149 4.78 5.79 -3.90
C GLY A 149 5.39 5.60 -5.28
N ASP A 150 4.81 4.69 -6.05
CA ASP A 150 5.19 4.43 -7.44
C ASP A 150 3.99 4.72 -8.36
N PRO A 151 4.03 5.77 -9.19
CA PRO A 151 2.88 6.17 -10.03
C PRO A 151 2.52 5.12 -11.09
N PHE A 152 3.41 4.15 -11.34
CA PHE A 152 3.18 3.03 -12.25
C PHE A 152 2.38 1.89 -11.63
N GLN A 153 2.16 1.92 -10.32
CA GLN A 153 1.31 0.94 -9.64
C GLN A 153 -0.18 1.25 -9.88
N LEU A 154 -1.05 0.78 -8.99
CA LEU A 154 -2.49 0.94 -9.20
C LEU A 154 -2.90 2.42 -9.17
N PRO A 155 -3.73 2.84 -10.13
CA PRO A 155 -4.31 4.18 -10.15
C PRO A 155 -5.30 4.39 -9.01
N PRO A 156 -5.67 5.65 -8.74
CA PRO A 156 -6.79 5.96 -7.86
C PRO A 156 -8.08 5.27 -8.31
N VAL A 157 -8.91 4.87 -7.35
CA VAL A 157 -10.20 4.25 -7.64
C VAL A 157 -11.26 5.35 -7.75
N THR A 158 -11.94 5.40 -8.89
CA THR A 158 -13.10 6.25 -9.16
C THR A 158 -14.31 5.37 -9.45
N THR A 159 -15.45 5.63 -8.81
CA THR A 159 -16.69 4.92 -9.13
C THR A 159 -17.27 5.47 -10.44
N ALA A 160 -18.10 4.68 -11.12
CA ALA A 160 -18.74 5.13 -12.35
C ALA A 160 -19.63 6.39 -12.12
N SER A 161 -20.22 6.52 -10.93
CA SER A 161 -21.01 7.70 -10.55
C SER A 161 -20.15 8.96 -10.37
N ASP A 162 -18.91 8.82 -9.95
CA ASP A 162 -18.03 9.96 -9.66
C ASP A 162 -17.28 10.43 -10.92
N GLN A 163 -17.15 9.54 -11.91
CA GLN A 163 -16.31 9.78 -13.09
C GLN A 163 -16.75 11.01 -13.90
N GLU A 164 -18.05 11.25 -14.04
CA GLU A 164 -18.56 12.40 -14.81
C GLU A 164 -18.22 13.73 -14.12
N GLU A 165 -18.37 13.80 -12.81
CA GLU A 165 -18.02 15.00 -12.03
C GLU A 165 -16.52 15.23 -12.06
N MET A 166 -15.73 14.20 -11.86
CA MET A 166 -14.26 14.26 -11.92
C MET A 166 -13.76 14.69 -13.30
N GLN A 167 -14.35 14.15 -14.39
CA GLN A 167 -13.97 14.51 -15.75
C GLN A 167 -14.29 15.97 -16.09
N ARG A 168 -15.37 16.54 -15.53
CA ARG A 168 -15.65 17.98 -15.69
C ARG A 168 -14.64 18.85 -15.00
N ALA A 169 -14.15 18.44 -13.82
CA ALA A 169 -13.19 19.21 -13.05
C ALA A 169 -11.74 19.06 -13.56
N TYR A 170 -11.42 17.88 -14.12
CA TYR A 170 -10.09 17.52 -14.64
C TYR A 170 -10.24 16.94 -16.05
N PRO A 171 -10.57 17.76 -17.07
CA PRO A 171 -10.97 17.31 -18.40
C PRO A 171 -9.86 16.58 -19.17
N GLU A 172 -8.60 16.87 -18.86
CA GLU A 172 -7.43 16.25 -19.52
C GLU A 172 -6.91 15.02 -18.80
N SER A 173 -7.51 14.63 -17.66
CA SER A 173 -7.06 13.49 -16.86
C SER A 173 -7.47 12.17 -17.52
N ASP A 174 -6.55 11.20 -17.53
CA ASP A 174 -6.79 9.83 -17.96
C ASP A 174 -6.92 8.83 -16.79
N GLY A 175 -6.75 9.30 -15.53
CA GLY A 175 -6.81 8.44 -14.35
C GLY A 175 -6.91 9.16 -13.01
N PHE A 176 -7.07 10.48 -13.00
CA PHE A 176 -7.22 11.31 -11.80
C PHE A 176 -6.09 11.15 -10.79
N TYR A 177 -4.87 11.02 -11.30
CA TYR A 177 -3.68 10.82 -10.50
C TYR A 177 -3.33 12.04 -9.65
N PHE A 178 -2.66 11.83 -8.51
CA PHE A 178 -2.25 12.89 -7.59
C PHE A 178 -1.45 14.02 -8.27
N PHE A 179 -0.61 13.70 -9.26
CA PHE A 179 0.21 14.67 -9.97
C PHE A 179 -0.58 15.55 -10.97
N GLU A 180 -1.84 15.22 -11.25
CA GLU A 180 -2.77 16.02 -12.03
C GLU A 180 -3.50 17.07 -11.18
N ALA A 181 -3.30 17.07 -9.86
CA ALA A 181 -3.82 18.08 -8.96
C ALA A 181 -3.20 19.46 -9.26
N HIS A 182 -4.03 20.50 -9.24
CA HIS A 182 -3.56 21.90 -9.35
C HIS A 182 -2.60 22.24 -8.20
N ALA A 183 -2.87 21.73 -7.02
CA ALA A 183 -2.02 21.91 -5.84
C ALA A 183 -0.64 21.26 -5.99
N TYR A 184 -0.54 20.12 -6.70
CA TYR A 184 0.75 19.48 -6.99
C TYR A 184 1.61 20.35 -7.91
N ALA A 185 1.02 20.88 -8.96
CA ALA A 185 1.70 21.78 -9.89
C ALA A 185 2.18 23.07 -9.18
N ALA A 186 1.34 23.63 -8.28
CA ALA A 186 1.69 24.83 -7.51
C ALA A 186 2.76 24.54 -6.43
N LEU A 187 2.79 23.34 -5.87
CA LEU A 187 3.77 22.91 -4.86
C LEU A 187 5.16 22.71 -5.46
N ALA A 188 5.23 22.21 -6.70
CA ALA A 188 6.45 21.86 -7.42
C ALA A 188 7.46 21.09 -6.56
N PRO A 189 7.12 19.91 -6.03
CA PRO A 189 7.98 19.17 -5.12
C PRO A 189 9.23 18.68 -5.82
N ILE A 190 10.34 18.53 -5.06
CA ILE A 190 11.51 17.81 -5.53
C ILE A 190 11.14 16.35 -5.73
N SER A 191 11.62 15.75 -6.81
CA SER A 191 11.42 14.31 -7.07
C SER A 191 12.73 13.56 -6.89
N ILE A 192 12.72 12.50 -6.07
CA ILE A 192 13.85 11.58 -5.90
C ILE A 192 13.41 10.17 -6.28
N VAL A 193 14.18 9.54 -7.16
CA VAL A 193 13.91 8.19 -7.68
C VAL A 193 14.88 7.20 -7.05
N LEU A 194 14.39 6.34 -6.16
CA LEU A 194 15.18 5.23 -5.61
C LEU A 194 15.40 4.17 -6.71
N ARG A 195 16.65 3.83 -6.99
CA ARG A 195 17.03 2.91 -8.07
C ARG A 195 17.54 1.57 -7.56
N ARG A 196 18.14 1.53 -6.37
CA ARG A 196 18.70 0.31 -5.82
C ARG A 196 17.58 -0.69 -5.48
N MET A 197 17.68 -1.88 -6.09
CA MET A 197 16.72 -2.96 -5.87
C MET A 197 17.15 -3.82 -4.69
N TYR A 198 16.26 -4.09 -3.75
CA TYR A 198 16.50 -4.93 -2.57
C TYR A 198 15.66 -6.22 -2.56
N ARG A 199 14.59 -6.28 -3.36
CA ARG A 199 13.60 -7.37 -3.34
C ARG A 199 13.92 -8.50 -4.31
N GLN A 200 14.23 -8.16 -5.56
CA GLN A 200 14.49 -9.13 -6.62
C GLN A 200 15.99 -9.22 -6.90
N SER A 201 16.48 -10.46 -7.08
CA SER A 201 17.88 -10.74 -7.44
C SER A 201 18.07 -11.18 -8.89
N ASP A 202 17.00 -11.61 -9.57
CA ASP A 202 17.00 -12.01 -10.97
C ASP A 202 17.02 -10.79 -11.89
N GLN A 203 18.17 -10.50 -12.48
CA GLN A 203 18.40 -9.32 -13.32
C GLN A 203 17.53 -9.32 -14.60
N HIS A 204 17.28 -10.49 -15.20
CA HIS A 204 16.44 -10.57 -16.39
C HIS A 204 14.99 -10.25 -16.06
N PHE A 205 14.50 -10.78 -14.94
CA PHE A 205 13.16 -10.47 -14.48
C PHE A 205 13.00 -9.02 -14.05
N VAL A 206 13.99 -8.46 -13.36
CA VAL A 206 14.02 -7.02 -13.01
C VAL A 206 13.96 -6.15 -14.26
N SER A 207 14.76 -6.48 -15.30
CA SER A 207 14.74 -5.74 -16.56
C SER A 207 13.38 -5.83 -17.27
N ALA A 208 12.77 -7.02 -17.29
CA ALA A 208 11.43 -7.21 -17.84
C ALA A 208 10.37 -6.39 -17.11
N LEU A 209 10.41 -6.36 -15.77
CA LEU A 209 9.50 -5.55 -14.95
C LEU A 209 9.70 -4.05 -15.20
N GLU A 210 10.93 -3.59 -15.40
CA GLU A 210 11.19 -2.18 -15.72
C GLU A 210 10.72 -1.79 -17.14
N GLU A 211 10.83 -2.68 -18.13
CA GLU A 211 10.23 -2.46 -19.45
C GLU A 211 8.72 -2.31 -19.38
N ILE A 212 8.04 -3.19 -18.61
CA ILE A 212 6.59 -3.10 -18.38
C ILE A 212 6.25 -1.78 -17.71
N ARG A 213 6.96 -1.46 -16.63
CA ARG A 213 6.78 -0.23 -15.87
C ARG A 213 6.86 1.00 -16.77
N LEU A 214 7.88 1.06 -17.64
CA LEU A 214 8.11 2.20 -18.55
C LEU A 214 7.27 2.15 -19.84
N GLY A 215 6.38 1.16 -20.00
CA GLY A 215 5.56 1.00 -21.20
C GLY A 215 6.38 0.75 -22.48
N ARG A 216 7.55 0.12 -22.38
CA ARG A 216 8.49 -0.15 -23.49
C ARG A 216 8.73 -1.65 -23.63
N VAL A 217 7.66 -2.42 -23.57
CA VAL A 217 7.72 -3.89 -23.56
C VAL A 217 8.18 -4.38 -24.91
N SER A 218 9.34 -5.08 -24.93
CA SER A 218 9.89 -5.73 -26.12
C SER A 218 9.24 -7.09 -26.37
N ASP A 219 9.33 -7.59 -27.60
CA ASP A 219 8.86 -8.94 -27.93
C ASP A 219 9.62 -10.01 -27.14
N ASP A 220 10.90 -9.79 -26.85
CA ASP A 220 11.73 -10.68 -26.03
C ASP A 220 11.21 -10.73 -24.58
N THR A 221 10.81 -9.58 -24.01
CA THR A 221 10.19 -9.51 -22.67
C THR A 221 8.84 -10.25 -22.65
N VAL A 222 8.00 -10.07 -23.69
CA VAL A 222 6.74 -10.82 -23.83
C VAL A 222 7.00 -12.32 -23.92
N ALA A 223 7.97 -12.75 -24.73
CA ALA A 223 8.35 -14.15 -24.88
C ALA A 223 8.89 -14.73 -23.57
N LEU A 224 9.78 -13.99 -22.88
CA LEU A 224 10.33 -14.37 -21.58
C LEU A 224 9.20 -14.62 -20.55
N LEU A 225 8.27 -13.70 -20.40
CA LEU A 225 7.16 -13.84 -19.46
C LEU A 225 6.21 -14.96 -19.89
N ASN A 226 5.91 -15.07 -21.19
CA ASN A 226 5.02 -16.11 -21.71
C ASN A 226 5.65 -17.51 -21.68
N SER A 227 6.97 -17.65 -21.50
CA SER A 227 7.58 -18.95 -21.21
C SER A 227 7.09 -19.55 -19.88
N ARG A 228 6.47 -18.73 -19.03
CA ARG A 228 5.89 -19.12 -17.73
C ARG A 228 4.41 -19.53 -17.82
N VAL A 229 3.85 -19.60 -19.03
CA VAL A 229 2.47 -20.07 -19.22
C VAL A 229 2.39 -21.58 -19.00
N SER A 230 1.55 -22.00 -18.07
CA SER A 230 1.23 -23.41 -17.85
C SER A 230 -0.27 -23.65 -18.09
N PRO A 231 -0.65 -24.40 -19.12
CA PRO A 231 -2.03 -24.82 -19.30
C PRO A 231 -2.53 -25.74 -18.18
N GLN A 232 -1.62 -26.43 -17.49
CA GLN A 232 -1.90 -27.38 -16.41
C GLN A 232 -1.67 -26.77 -15.01
N TRP A 233 -1.63 -25.45 -14.91
CA TRP A 233 -1.34 -24.73 -13.66
C TRP A 233 -2.19 -25.21 -12.46
N GLN A 234 -3.44 -25.65 -12.68
CA GLN A 234 -4.30 -26.16 -11.61
C GLN A 234 -3.80 -27.49 -11.05
N GLU A 235 -3.36 -28.39 -11.91
CA GLU A 235 -2.81 -29.69 -11.51
C GLU A 235 -1.45 -29.49 -10.81
N GLU A 236 -0.61 -28.63 -11.38
CA GLU A 236 0.68 -28.26 -10.79
C GLU A 236 0.50 -27.64 -9.41
N LEU A 237 -0.48 -26.76 -9.23
CA LEU A 237 -0.80 -26.13 -7.95
C LEU A 237 -1.30 -27.15 -6.90
N LEU A 238 -2.01 -28.20 -7.34
CA LEU A 238 -2.54 -29.24 -6.46
C LEU A 238 -1.46 -30.25 -6.07
N GLN A 239 -0.50 -30.52 -6.94
CA GLN A 239 0.56 -31.52 -6.75
C GLN A 239 1.80 -30.96 -6.08
N SER A 240 1.98 -29.62 -6.13
CA SER A 240 3.16 -28.99 -5.55
C SER A 240 2.96 -28.73 -4.05
N ASP A 241 3.97 -29.09 -3.26
CA ASP A 241 4.12 -28.60 -1.86
C ASP A 241 4.37 -27.07 -1.81
N GLN A 242 4.38 -26.44 -2.98
CA GLN A 242 4.68 -25.03 -3.15
C GLN A 242 3.36 -24.25 -3.11
N HIS A 243 3.16 -23.52 -2.03
CA HIS A 243 1.93 -22.78 -1.71
C HIS A 243 1.80 -21.51 -2.54
N ALA A 244 1.74 -21.64 -3.88
CA ALA A 244 1.59 -20.49 -4.77
C ALA A 244 0.23 -19.80 -4.57
N VAL A 245 0.24 -18.48 -4.67
CA VAL A 245 -0.95 -17.63 -4.49
C VAL A 245 -1.47 -17.19 -5.84
N LEU A 246 -2.76 -17.49 -6.13
CA LEU A 246 -3.40 -17.08 -7.37
C LEU A 246 -3.88 -15.62 -7.27
N LEU A 247 -3.45 -14.78 -8.21
CA LEU A 247 -3.80 -13.37 -8.26
C LEU A 247 -4.94 -13.12 -9.24
N PHE A 248 -6.06 -12.62 -8.72
CA PHE A 248 -7.21 -12.19 -9.51
C PHE A 248 -7.36 -10.67 -9.50
N SER A 249 -7.95 -10.12 -10.56
CA SER A 249 -8.33 -8.69 -10.62
C SER A 249 -9.62 -8.37 -9.83
N HIS A 250 -10.53 -9.35 -9.63
CA HIS A 250 -11.84 -9.16 -9.02
C HIS A 250 -12.03 -9.94 -7.72
N ARG A 251 -12.60 -9.29 -6.72
CA ARG A 251 -12.84 -9.87 -5.38
C ARG A 251 -13.77 -11.10 -5.42
N ALA A 252 -14.82 -11.08 -6.24
CA ALA A 252 -15.75 -12.20 -6.35
C ALA A 252 -15.07 -13.50 -6.79
N ASN A 253 -14.07 -13.42 -7.69
CA ASN A 253 -13.30 -14.59 -8.12
C ASN A 253 -12.44 -15.15 -6.99
N VAL A 254 -11.84 -14.27 -6.18
CA VAL A 254 -11.06 -14.66 -5.00
C VAL A 254 -11.92 -15.40 -3.98
N GLU A 255 -13.08 -14.84 -3.66
CA GLU A 255 -14.01 -15.43 -2.68
C GLU A 255 -14.47 -16.81 -3.13
N ALA A 256 -14.94 -16.93 -4.38
CA ALA A 256 -15.39 -18.21 -4.95
C ALA A 256 -14.28 -19.27 -4.98
N TYR A 257 -13.07 -18.89 -5.40
CA TYR A 257 -11.93 -19.81 -5.47
C TYR A 257 -11.49 -20.28 -4.07
N ASN A 258 -11.31 -19.36 -3.14
CA ASN A 258 -10.93 -19.68 -1.76
C ASN A 258 -11.97 -20.57 -1.09
N GLN A 259 -13.26 -20.28 -1.24
CA GLN A 259 -14.35 -21.10 -0.69
C GLN A 259 -14.34 -22.52 -1.28
N SER A 260 -14.19 -22.66 -2.60
CA SER A 260 -14.10 -23.95 -3.28
C SER A 260 -12.94 -24.79 -2.75
N ARG A 261 -11.77 -24.18 -2.54
CA ARG A 261 -10.58 -24.86 -2.02
C ARG A 261 -10.75 -25.30 -0.55
N CYS A 262 -11.30 -24.43 0.29
CA CYS A 262 -11.60 -24.75 1.70
C CYS A 262 -12.67 -25.85 1.84
N ALA A 263 -13.64 -25.92 0.92
CA ALA A 263 -14.66 -26.96 0.90
C ALA A 263 -14.12 -28.37 0.65
N GLN A 264 -12.98 -28.48 -0.04
CA GLN A 264 -12.30 -29.78 -0.31
C GLN A 264 -11.57 -30.37 0.89
N LEU A 265 -11.42 -29.61 1.99
CA LEU A 265 -10.76 -30.09 3.19
C LEU A 265 -11.77 -30.76 4.12
N ASP A 266 -11.52 -32.04 4.45
CA ASP A 266 -12.37 -32.85 5.35
C ASP A 266 -12.10 -32.63 6.85
N THR A 267 -11.21 -31.69 7.19
CA THR A 267 -10.85 -31.37 8.58
C THR A 267 -11.89 -30.50 9.25
N LYS A 268 -11.97 -30.58 10.59
CA LYS A 268 -12.91 -29.78 11.39
C LYS A 268 -12.62 -28.29 11.25
N GLU A 269 -13.67 -27.54 11.05
CA GLU A 269 -13.63 -26.07 11.05
C GLU A 269 -13.47 -25.51 12.47
N VAL A 270 -12.59 -24.53 12.60
CA VAL A 270 -12.28 -23.85 13.86
C VAL A 270 -12.51 -22.36 13.68
N THR A 271 -13.36 -21.78 14.51
CA THR A 271 -13.74 -20.36 14.47
C THR A 271 -12.87 -19.53 15.41
N PHE A 272 -12.50 -18.37 14.94
CA PHE A 272 -11.74 -17.35 15.67
C PHE A 272 -12.55 -16.07 15.76
N ARG A 273 -12.61 -15.47 16.97
CA ARG A 273 -13.29 -14.21 17.23
C ARG A 273 -12.30 -13.18 17.74
N GLY A 274 -12.15 -12.13 16.96
CA GLY A 274 -11.28 -10.99 17.30
C GLY A 274 -11.88 -10.12 18.38
N LYS A 275 -11.04 -9.24 18.92
CA LYS A 275 -11.43 -8.25 19.92
C LYS A 275 -11.27 -6.86 19.35
N LEU A 276 -12.40 -6.18 19.16
CA LEU A 276 -12.44 -4.78 18.73
C LEU A 276 -12.62 -3.89 19.96
N LYS A 277 -11.78 -2.87 20.09
CA LYS A 277 -11.93 -1.78 21.08
C LYS A 277 -11.96 -0.44 20.34
N GLY A 278 -12.84 0.45 20.77
CA GLY A 278 -12.98 1.76 20.14
C GLY A 278 -13.69 1.68 18.77
N LYS A 279 -13.35 2.60 17.86
CA LYS A 279 -14.05 2.74 16.56
C LYS A 279 -13.09 2.49 15.41
N ILE A 280 -13.10 1.31 14.84
CA ILE A 280 -12.42 0.98 13.59
C ILE A 280 -13.49 0.59 12.57
N PRO A 281 -13.56 1.21 11.39
CA PRO A 281 -14.51 0.79 10.34
C PRO A 281 -14.25 -0.66 9.92
N ALA A 282 -15.30 -1.44 9.73
CA ALA A 282 -15.17 -2.84 9.28
C ALA A 282 -14.37 -2.98 7.97
N SER A 283 -14.48 -2.00 7.08
CA SER A 283 -13.73 -1.94 5.82
C SER A 283 -12.22 -1.75 5.99
N ALA A 284 -11.77 -1.29 7.16
CA ALA A 284 -10.36 -1.09 7.49
C ALA A 284 -9.75 -2.30 8.23
N LEU A 285 -10.56 -3.29 8.62
CA LEU A 285 -10.04 -4.48 9.31
C LEU A 285 -9.21 -5.34 8.35
N PRO A 286 -7.94 -5.67 8.69
CA PRO A 286 -7.08 -6.51 7.88
C PRO A 286 -7.61 -7.94 7.73
N VAL A 287 -8.26 -8.44 8.78
CA VAL A 287 -8.88 -9.76 8.89
C VAL A 287 -10.30 -9.58 9.43
N PRO A 288 -11.29 -10.39 9.01
CA PRO A 288 -12.66 -10.32 9.56
C PRO A 288 -12.69 -10.52 11.09
N GLU A 289 -13.66 -9.88 11.75
CA GLU A 289 -13.86 -10.00 13.20
C GLU A 289 -14.16 -11.44 13.64
N GLU A 290 -14.94 -12.14 12.84
CA GLU A 290 -15.15 -13.58 12.96
C GLU A 290 -14.80 -14.27 11.66
N PHE A 291 -13.95 -15.28 11.72
CA PHE A 291 -13.61 -16.12 10.58
C PHE A 291 -13.27 -17.54 11.01
N SER A 292 -13.41 -18.47 10.08
CA SER A 292 -13.17 -19.88 10.34
C SER A 292 -12.09 -20.43 9.40
N LEU A 293 -11.27 -21.32 9.94
CA LEU A 293 -10.19 -21.99 9.23
C LEU A 293 -10.26 -23.51 9.49
N LYS A 294 -9.64 -24.27 8.58
CA LYS A 294 -9.45 -25.72 8.70
C LYS A 294 -7.95 -26.05 8.69
N VAL A 295 -7.55 -27.14 9.35
CA VAL A 295 -6.21 -27.70 9.15
C VAL A 295 -6.06 -28.09 7.68
N GLY A 296 -4.94 -27.75 7.07
CA GLY A 296 -4.72 -27.89 5.62
C GLY A 296 -5.05 -26.62 4.80
N THR A 297 -5.66 -25.60 5.41
CA THR A 297 -5.92 -24.33 4.70
C THR A 297 -4.60 -23.63 4.39
N GLN A 298 -4.44 -23.20 3.14
CA GLN A 298 -3.37 -22.27 2.74
C GLN A 298 -3.72 -20.86 3.20
N VAL A 299 -2.79 -20.25 3.92
CA VAL A 299 -2.96 -18.91 4.50
C VAL A 299 -1.79 -18.01 4.16
N MET A 300 -2.04 -16.71 4.35
CA MET A 300 -1.02 -15.66 4.27
C MET A 300 -1.08 -14.82 5.54
N LEU A 301 0.08 -14.48 6.07
CA LEU A 301 0.22 -13.56 7.19
C LEU A 301 0.09 -12.11 6.71
N VAL A 302 -0.70 -11.32 7.45
CA VAL A 302 -1.03 -9.93 7.10
C VAL A 302 -0.46 -8.92 8.10
N SER A 303 0.60 -9.31 8.80
CA SER A 303 1.41 -8.43 9.65
C SER A 303 2.87 -8.90 9.64
N ASN A 304 3.79 -8.02 10.04
CA ASN A 304 5.16 -8.42 10.36
C ASN A 304 5.21 -8.95 11.80
N HIS A 305 6.09 -9.93 12.05
CA HIS A 305 6.40 -10.34 13.41
C HIS A 305 7.36 -9.34 14.06
N PRO A 306 7.17 -8.95 15.34
CA PRO A 306 8.06 -8.01 16.01
C PRO A 306 9.54 -8.42 15.99
N ASP A 307 9.81 -9.72 16.20
CA ASP A 307 11.16 -10.30 16.23
C ASP A 307 11.62 -10.86 14.87
N GLY A 308 10.91 -10.56 13.78
CA GLY A 308 11.31 -10.94 12.42
C GLY A 308 11.06 -12.41 12.04
N ALA A 309 10.27 -13.18 12.84
CA ALA A 309 9.97 -14.58 12.52
C ALA A 309 9.20 -14.76 11.20
N TRP A 310 8.47 -13.74 10.74
CA TRP A 310 7.83 -13.66 9.43
C TRP A 310 7.59 -12.20 9.03
N VAL A 311 7.33 -12.00 7.75
CA VAL A 311 6.95 -10.71 7.19
C VAL A 311 5.54 -10.76 6.60
N ASN A 312 4.92 -9.61 6.43
CA ASN A 312 3.64 -9.48 5.72
C ASN A 312 3.76 -10.06 4.29
N GLY A 313 2.85 -10.97 3.95
CA GLY A 313 2.89 -11.72 2.69
C GLY A 313 3.49 -13.13 2.81
N THR A 314 4.09 -13.50 3.94
CA THR A 314 4.54 -14.88 4.18
C THR A 314 3.35 -15.84 4.07
N THR A 315 3.50 -16.87 3.25
CA THR A 315 2.47 -17.89 3.01
C THR A 315 2.80 -19.19 3.74
N GLY A 316 1.81 -20.05 3.93
CA GLY A 316 2.01 -21.38 4.48
C GLY A 316 0.70 -22.16 4.61
N VAL A 317 0.79 -23.39 5.12
CA VAL A 317 -0.36 -24.27 5.37
C VAL A 317 -0.55 -24.51 6.84
N ILE A 318 -1.78 -24.45 7.27
CA ILE A 318 -2.16 -24.69 8.66
C ILE A 318 -1.97 -26.17 9.02
N THR A 319 -1.16 -26.42 10.05
CA THR A 319 -0.93 -27.78 10.59
C THR A 319 -1.65 -28.02 11.92
N LYS A 320 -1.97 -26.96 12.68
CA LYS A 320 -2.73 -27.05 13.92
C LYS A 320 -3.51 -25.75 14.16
N LEU A 321 -4.70 -25.87 14.70
CA LEU A 321 -5.56 -24.76 15.13
C LEU A 321 -5.99 -24.96 16.58
N VAL A 322 -5.94 -23.88 17.36
CA VAL A 322 -6.61 -23.74 18.64
C VAL A 322 -7.46 -22.47 18.54
N GLY A 323 -8.78 -22.67 18.45
CA GLY A 323 -9.74 -21.59 18.26
C GLY A 323 -10.24 -21.02 19.57
N GLY A 324 -10.97 -19.93 19.50
CA GLY A 324 -11.57 -19.25 20.62
C GLY A 324 -11.75 -17.76 20.40
N THR A 325 -12.15 -17.08 21.46
CA THR A 325 -12.25 -15.61 21.49
C THR A 325 -10.96 -15.01 22.04
N ILE A 326 -10.48 -13.95 21.43
CA ILE A 326 -9.29 -13.24 21.92
C ILE A 326 -9.55 -12.71 23.36
N GLY A 327 -8.67 -13.08 24.27
CA GLY A 327 -8.76 -12.74 25.70
C GLY A 327 -9.47 -13.78 26.57
N ASP A 328 -9.76 -14.97 26.03
CA ASP A 328 -10.17 -16.14 26.82
C ASP A 328 -8.97 -16.71 27.60
N ILE A 329 -9.26 -17.66 28.51
CA ILE A 329 -8.22 -18.35 29.33
C ILE A 329 -7.18 -19.05 28.44
N THR A 330 -7.63 -19.61 27.31
CA THR A 330 -6.74 -20.18 26.29
C THR A 330 -6.73 -19.25 25.10
N GLU A 331 -5.62 -18.54 24.92
CA GLU A 331 -5.45 -17.68 23.74
C GLU A 331 -5.43 -18.52 22.45
N PRO A 332 -6.19 -18.12 21.43
CA PRO A 332 -6.21 -18.82 20.16
C PRO A 332 -4.86 -18.71 19.44
N TYR A 333 -4.46 -19.76 18.72
CA TYR A 333 -3.26 -19.73 17.88
C TYR A 333 -3.37 -20.69 16.70
N ALA A 334 -2.53 -20.49 15.71
CA ALA A 334 -2.34 -21.41 14.60
C ALA A 334 -0.88 -21.82 14.46
N LYS A 335 -0.62 -23.09 14.10
CA LYS A 335 0.69 -23.50 13.59
C LYS A 335 0.63 -23.54 12.09
N VAL A 336 1.55 -22.84 11.44
CA VAL A 336 1.63 -22.70 10.00
C VAL A 336 2.98 -23.23 9.53
N LYS A 337 2.98 -24.18 8.61
CA LYS A 337 4.17 -24.68 7.94
C LYS A 337 4.41 -23.84 6.70
N THR A 338 5.55 -23.19 6.63
CA THR A 338 5.98 -22.34 5.51
C THR A 338 6.56 -23.19 4.36
N PRO A 339 6.73 -22.63 3.15
CA PRO A 339 7.25 -23.38 2.00
C PRO A 339 8.68 -23.90 2.17
N ASP A 340 9.50 -23.27 2.98
CA ASP A 340 10.85 -23.70 3.37
C ASP A 340 10.89 -24.83 4.40
N GLY A 341 9.70 -25.27 4.85
CA GLY A 341 9.51 -26.39 5.78
C GLY A 341 9.53 -26.00 7.25
N GLU A 342 9.74 -24.76 7.59
CA GLU A 342 9.67 -24.26 8.96
C GLU A 342 8.24 -24.27 9.49
N THR A 343 8.09 -24.41 10.80
CA THR A 343 6.78 -24.30 11.45
C THR A 343 6.77 -23.11 12.38
N ILE A 344 5.96 -22.12 12.05
CA ILE A 344 5.77 -20.92 12.85
C ILE A 344 4.49 -21.02 13.70
N ILE A 345 4.52 -20.42 14.88
CA ILE A 345 3.35 -20.31 15.78
C ILE A 345 2.81 -18.90 15.65
N VAL A 346 1.64 -18.78 15.05
CA VAL A 346 0.96 -17.51 14.83
C VAL A 346 0.02 -17.25 15.99
N THR A 347 0.29 -16.19 16.73
CA THR A 347 -0.52 -15.69 17.84
C THR A 347 -1.29 -14.43 17.44
N PRO A 348 -2.27 -13.98 18.23
CA PRO A 348 -3.00 -12.75 17.94
C PRO A 348 -2.08 -11.54 17.82
N HIS A 349 -2.35 -10.72 16.80
CA HIS A 349 -1.70 -9.44 16.57
C HIS A 349 -2.69 -8.30 16.83
N THR A 350 -2.21 -7.19 17.37
CA THR A 350 -3.04 -6.01 17.64
C THR A 350 -2.68 -4.89 16.67
N TRP A 351 -3.64 -4.51 15.84
CA TRP A 351 -3.58 -3.30 15.03
C TRP A 351 -4.18 -2.14 15.82
N SER A 352 -3.46 -1.03 15.86
CA SER A 352 -3.90 0.19 16.54
C SER A 352 -4.31 1.25 15.53
N GLN A 353 -5.49 1.81 15.72
CA GLN A 353 -5.88 3.03 15.03
C GLN A 353 -5.52 4.22 15.88
N VAL A 354 -4.78 5.15 15.29
CA VAL A 354 -4.35 6.37 15.96
C VAL A 354 -5.14 7.57 15.44
N ASP A 355 -5.32 8.56 16.29
CA ASP A 355 -5.67 9.94 15.96
C ASP A 355 -4.51 10.83 16.40
N TYR A 356 -4.42 12.02 15.86
CA TYR A 356 -3.37 12.97 16.18
C TYR A 356 -3.97 14.11 16.96
N ASP A 357 -3.34 14.45 18.10
CA ASP A 357 -3.63 15.62 18.90
C ASP A 357 -2.36 16.47 19.06
N TYR A 358 -2.54 17.75 19.36
CA TYR A 358 -1.44 18.62 19.74
C TYR A 358 -1.42 18.80 21.25
N ASP A 359 -0.34 18.37 21.89
CA ASP A 359 -0.08 18.58 23.32
C ASP A 359 0.52 19.98 23.51
N GLU A 360 -0.30 20.92 24.00
CA GLU A 360 0.11 22.32 24.20
C GLU A 360 1.23 22.43 25.26
N GLU A 361 1.28 21.52 26.26
CA GLU A 361 2.28 21.55 27.33
C GLU A 361 3.65 21.09 26.84
N LYS A 362 3.68 20.05 26.02
CA LYS A 362 4.92 19.50 25.43
C LYS A 362 5.34 20.22 24.16
N GLY A 363 4.41 20.90 23.50
CA GLY A 363 4.64 21.52 22.20
C GLY A 363 4.81 20.53 21.06
N GLU A 364 4.25 19.30 21.19
CA GLU A 364 4.43 18.17 20.29
C GLU A 364 3.12 17.66 19.73
N ILE A 365 3.18 17.00 18.57
CA ILE A 365 2.06 16.21 18.05
C ILE A 365 2.16 14.82 18.68
N VAL A 366 1.09 14.39 19.34
CA VAL A 366 1.00 13.10 20.01
C VAL A 366 0.03 12.18 19.28
N GLU A 367 0.42 10.91 19.16
CA GLU A 367 -0.47 9.85 18.68
C GLU A 367 -1.36 9.38 19.82
N ARG A 368 -2.68 9.42 19.60
CA ARG A 368 -3.67 8.94 20.56
C ARG A 368 -4.39 7.73 19.96
N GLN A 369 -4.26 6.60 20.62
CA GLN A 369 -4.98 5.40 20.21
C GLN A 369 -6.51 5.61 20.39
N THR A 370 -7.25 5.55 19.29
CA THR A 370 -8.72 5.68 19.26
C THR A 370 -9.43 4.36 19.13
N GLY A 371 -8.73 3.34 18.70
CA GLY A 371 -9.23 1.99 18.60
C GLY A 371 -8.09 0.98 18.49
N SER A 372 -8.40 -0.27 18.80
CA SER A 372 -7.52 -1.39 18.54
C SER A 372 -8.34 -2.60 18.08
N TYR A 373 -7.74 -3.37 17.20
CA TYR A 373 -8.28 -4.61 16.73
C TYR A 373 -7.26 -5.72 16.93
N THR A 374 -7.62 -6.76 17.70
CA THR A 374 -6.75 -7.90 17.97
C THR A 374 -7.36 -9.14 17.34
N GLN A 375 -6.62 -9.84 16.50
CA GLN A 375 -7.03 -11.08 15.82
C GLN A 375 -5.80 -11.85 15.35
N LEU A 376 -5.94 -13.12 14.99
CA LEU A 376 -4.90 -13.84 14.26
C LEU A 376 -4.62 -13.13 12.93
N PRO A 377 -3.36 -12.78 12.62
CA PRO A 377 -3.02 -12.06 11.38
C PRO A 377 -2.96 -13.00 10.18
N LEU A 378 -4.05 -13.76 9.94
CA LEU A 378 -4.15 -14.77 8.90
C LEU A 378 -5.34 -14.51 7.98
N ILE A 379 -5.13 -14.64 6.69
CA ILE A 379 -6.20 -14.72 5.69
C ILE A 379 -6.06 -16.01 4.88
N VAL A 380 -7.19 -16.54 4.40
CA VAL A 380 -7.18 -17.61 3.40
C VAL A 380 -6.53 -17.08 2.14
N ALA A 381 -5.53 -17.79 1.63
CA ALA A 381 -4.68 -17.29 0.56
C ALA A 381 -4.37 -18.33 -0.54
N TYR A 382 -5.34 -19.16 -0.90
CA TYR A 382 -5.26 -19.84 -2.19
C TYR A 382 -5.30 -18.85 -3.34
N SER A 383 -6.06 -17.77 -3.15
CA SER A 383 -6.04 -16.60 -4.03
C SER A 383 -6.26 -15.29 -3.27
N ILE A 384 -5.75 -14.20 -3.85
CA ILE A 384 -5.97 -12.82 -3.38
C ILE A 384 -6.18 -11.88 -4.57
N THR A 385 -6.67 -10.67 -4.32
CA THR A 385 -6.73 -9.66 -5.38
C THR A 385 -5.37 -9.01 -5.62
N VAL A 386 -5.11 -8.56 -6.86
CA VAL A 386 -3.92 -7.76 -7.19
C VAL A 386 -3.79 -6.53 -6.27
N HIS A 387 -4.92 -5.90 -5.90
CA HIS A 387 -4.94 -4.78 -4.95
C HIS A 387 -4.43 -5.17 -3.55
N LYS A 388 -4.89 -6.32 -3.02
CA LYS A 388 -4.41 -6.81 -1.71
C LYS A 388 -2.96 -7.28 -1.75
N ALA A 389 -2.47 -7.72 -2.91
CA ALA A 389 -1.09 -8.11 -3.11
C ALA A 389 -0.12 -6.91 -3.15
N GLN A 390 -0.64 -5.67 -3.32
CA GLN A 390 0.20 -4.47 -3.33
C GLN A 390 0.99 -4.35 -2.03
N GLY A 391 2.27 -3.99 -2.13
CA GLY A 391 3.19 -3.96 -0.98
C GLY A 391 3.75 -5.32 -0.54
N GLN A 392 3.10 -6.44 -0.88
CA GLN A 392 3.52 -7.78 -0.49
C GLN A 392 4.56 -8.37 -1.44
N THR A 393 5.25 -9.42 -1.00
CA THR A 393 6.20 -10.20 -1.79
C THR A 393 5.89 -11.67 -1.60
N CYS A 394 5.80 -12.41 -2.72
CA CYS A 394 5.55 -13.84 -2.71
C CYS A 394 6.67 -14.56 -3.46
N ASP A 395 7.07 -15.73 -2.98
CA ASP A 395 8.06 -16.56 -3.68
C ASP A 395 7.45 -17.22 -4.91
N GLN A 396 6.14 -17.57 -4.82
CA GLN A 396 5.42 -18.19 -5.91
C GLN A 396 4.04 -17.59 -6.09
N ILE A 397 3.73 -17.22 -7.33
CA ILE A 397 2.43 -16.68 -7.72
C ILE A 397 1.93 -17.33 -9.00
N VAL A 398 0.61 -17.47 -9.08
CA VAL A 398 -0.10 -17.75 -10.34
C VAL A 398 -0.86 -16.49 -10.72
N VAL A 399 -0.69 -16.01 -11.94
CA VAL A 399 -1.34 -14.78 -12.42
C VAL A 399 -2.34 -15.11 -13.51
N ASP A 400 -3.60 -14.71 -13.33
CA ASP A 400 -4.61 -14.72 -14.37
C ASP A 400 -4.75 -13.33 -15.01
N PRO A 401 -4.17 -13.11 -16.20
CA PRO A 401 -4.24 -11.82 -16.86
C PRO A 401 -5.55 -11.55 -17.61
N SER A 402 -6.48 -12.53 -17.67
CA SER A 402 -7.68 -12.48 -18.54
C SER A 402 -8.57 -11.27 -18.30
N ARG A 403 -8.61 -10.77 -17.07
CA ARG A 403 -9.53 -9.72 -16.64
C ARG A 403 -8.82 -8.48 -16.08
N PHE A 404 -7.58 -8.21 -16.50
CA PHE A 404 -6.93 -6.97 -16.18
C PHE A 404 -7.64 -5.82 -16.90
N PHE A 405 -8.09 -4.83 -16.13
CA PHE A 405 -8.89 -3.72 -16.65
C PHE A 405 -8.22 -2.35 -16.50
N ALA A 406 -7.34 -2.17 -15.51
CA ALA A 406 -6.69 -0.91 -15.23
C ALA A 406 -5.21 -0.91 -15.67
N PRO A 407 -4.66 0.24 -16.11
CA PRO A 407 -3.22 0.42 -16.29
C PRO A 407 -2.47 0.06 -14.99
N GLY A 408 -1.25 -0.47 -15.11
CA GLY A 408 -0.42 -0.84 -13.98
C GLY A 408 -0.77 -2.17 -13.30
N GLN A 409 -1.96 -2.76 -13.51
CA GLN A 409 -2.33 -4.03 -12.88
C GLN A 409 -1.37 -5.18 -13.23
N GLY A 410 -0.96 -5.28 -14.51
CA GLY A 410 0.01 -6.28 -14.94
C GLY A 410 1.36 -6.09 -14.23
N TYR A 411 1.87 -4.87 -14.19
CA TYR A 411 3.09 -4.54 -13.47
C TYR A 411 2.98 -4.90 -11.98
N VAL A 412 1.90 -4.48 -11.32
CA VAL A 412 1.70 -4.79 -9.89
C VAL A 412 1.64 -6.29 -9.65
N ALA A 413 0.87 -7.05 -10.44
CA ALA A 413 0.74 -8.48 -10.27
C ALA A 413 2.09 -9.21 -10.45
N LEU A 414 2.81 -8.93 -11.54
CA LEU A 414 4.09 -9.58 -11.85
C LEU A 414 5.18 -9.20 -10.85
N SER A 415 5.23 -7.93 -10.43
CA SER A 415 6.22 -7.44 -9.46
C SER A 415 6.03 -7.97 -8.03
N ARG A 416 4.99 -8.77 -7.78
CA ARG A 416 4.82 -9.47 -6.49
C ARG A 416 5.76 -10.65 -6.38
N CYS A 417 6.13 -11.27 -7.50
CA CYS A 417 7.03 -12.39 -7.51
C CYS A 417 8.49 -11.96 -7.28
N ARG A 418 9.21 -12.80 -6.55
CA ARG A 418 10.63 -12.54 -6.26
C ARG A 418 11.53 -12.87 -7.44
N THR A 419 11.20 -13.95 -8.16
CA THR A 419 11.98 -14.47 -9.31
C THR A 419 11.06 -14.85 -10.47
N LEU A 420 11.61 -14.98 -11.67
CA LEU A 420 10.87 -15.45 -12.83
C LEU A 420 10.39 -16.89 -12.66
N GLU A 421 11.19 -17.75 -12.02
CA GLU A 421 10.86 -19.16 -11.78
C GLU A 421 9.62 -19.31 -10.89
N GLY A 422 9.41 -18.39 -9.96
CA GLY A 422 8.24 -18.40 -9.07
C GLY A 422 6.96 -17.91 -9.74
N LEU A 423 7.02 -17.40 -10.97
CA LEU A 423 5.88 -16.91 -11.71
C LEU A 423 5.26 -18.05 -12.56
N THR A 424 3.96 -18.22 -12.46
CA THR A 424 3.14 -19.02 -13.40
C THR A 424 2.03 -18.16 -13.97
N LEU A 425 1.80 -18.25 -15.28
CA LEU A 425 0.70 -17.58 -15.98
C LEU A 425 -0.35 -18.61 -16.39
N THR A 426 -1.63 -18.30 -16.17
CA THR A 426 -2.74 -19.16 -16.59
C THR A 426 -2.96 -19.13 -18.09
N GLN A 427 -2.53 -18.06 -18.77
CA GLN A 427 -2.61 -17.83 -20.20
C GLN A 427 -1.61 -16.76 -20.64
N PRO A 428 -1.31 -16.66 -21.95
CA PRO A 428 -0.34 -15.70 -22.45
C PRO A 428 -0.73 -14.25 -22.14
N LEU A 429 0.26 -13.48 -21.71
CA LEU A 429 0.17 -12.03 -21.61
C LEU A 429 0.09 -11.42 -23.01
N LYS A 430 -0.79 -10.46 -23.17
CA LYS A 430 -0.93 -9.65 -24.38
C LYS A 430 -0.52 -8.21 -24.09
N PRO A 431 -0.12 -7.40 -25.07
CA PRO A 431 0.33 -6.02 -24.84
C PRO A 431 -0.63 -5.19 -24.00
N TYR A 432 -1.95 -5.36 -24.15
CA TYR A 432 -2.93 -4.62 -23.37
C TYR A 432 -2.93 -4.96 -21.87
N ASN A 433 -2.44 -6.16 -21.48
CA ASN A 433 -2.31 -6.55 -20.08
C ASN A 433 -1.17 -5.80 -19.37
N LEU A 434 -0.20 -5.32 -20.16
CA LEU A 434 1.05 -4.68 -19.70
C LEU A 434 1.04 -3.16 -19.93
N ARG A 435 -0.13 -2.57 -20.16
CA ARG A 435 -0.27 -1.15 -20.45
C ARG A 435 0.01 -0.27 -19.25
N THR A 436 0.62 0.87 -19.52
CA THR A 436 0.84 1.98 -18.58
C THR A 436 0.06 3.19 -19.06
N ALA A 437 -0.48 4.01 -18.13
CA ALA A 437 -1.21 5.23 -18.50
C ALA A 437 -0.27 6.25 -19.17
N PRO A 438 -0.71 6.91 -20.27
CA PRO A 438 0.08 7.92 -20.95
C PRO A 438 0.50 9.10 -20.05
N SER A 439 -0.40 9.58 -19.18
CA SER A 439 -0.12 10.65 -18.22
C SER A 439 1.01 10.27 -17.25
N VAL A 440 1.03 9.03 -16.75
CA VAL A 440 2.10 8.53 -15.88
C VAL A 440 3.45 8.50 -16.60
N LEU A 441 3.48 8.08 -17.88
CA LEU A 441 4.70 8.10 -18.68
C LEU A 441 5.21 9.52 -18.91
N GLN A 442 4.31 10.46 -19.21
CA GLN A 442 4.66 11.87 -19.39
C GLN A 442 5.19 12.48 -18.10
N PHE A 443 4.50 12.25 -16.98
CA PHE A 443 4.92 12.70 -15.67
C PHE A 443 6.31 12.17 -15.29
N TYR A 444 6.56 10.88 -15.49
CA TYR A 444 7.85 10.30 -15.16
C TYR A 444 9.00 10.77 -16.03
N ARG A 445 8.75 11.05 -17.33
CA ARG A 445 9.73 11.68 -18.22
C ARG A 445 10.13 13.07 -17.74
N LYS A 446 9.17 13.85 -17.24
CA LYS A 446 9.44 15.16 -16.65
C LYS A 446 10.35 15.00 -15.42
N ILE A 447 10.03 14.10 -14.50
CA ILE A 447 10.89 13.80 -13.32
C ILE A 447 12.33 13.46 -13.75
N LEU A 448 12.49 12.56 -14.73
CA LEU A 448 13.83 12.16 -15.19
C LEU A 448 14.61 13.30 -15.84
N SER A 449 13.94 14.26 -16.47
CA SER A 449 14.61 15.45 -17.02
C SER A 449 15.08 16.41 -15.93
N GLU A 450 14.29 16.56 -14.86
CA GLU A 450 14.63 17.40 -13.71
C GLU A 450 15.77 16.82 -12.85
N VAL A 451 15.85 15.49 -12.72
CA VAL A 451 16.92 14.80 -11.96
C VAL A 451 18.28 14.80 -12.70
N ARG A 452 18.29 15.00 -14.01
CA ARG A 452 19.52 15.03 -14.84
C ARG A 452 20.12 16.42 -15.04
N GLY A 453 19.38 17.45 -14.76
CA GLY A 453 19.81 18.86 -14.79
C GLY A 453 20.30 19.33 -13.44
#